data_c96a06225b4ab6ee13cff6a7ad74b877
#
_entry.id   c96a06225b4ab6ee13cff6a7ad74b877
#
_cell.length_a   1.000
_cell.length_b   1.000
_cell.length_c   1.000
_cell.angle_alpha   90.00
_cell.angle_beta   90.00
_cell.angle_gamma   90.00
#
_symmetry.space_group_name_H-M   'P 1'
#
loop_
_entity.id
_entity.type
_entity.pdbx_description
1 polymer ?
#
loop_
_entity_poly.entity_id
_entity_poly.type
_entity_poly.pdbx_seq_one_letter_code
_entity_poly.pdbx_strand_id
1 'polypeptide(L)'
;MNLLLITGGQHPYEESTPVLQAFVREVGHTVTLSESAEELADDLSIFDAIVLNTLRQQATNNDLTRAQREGLEGYVSNGGSLLSIHISAASCPDWSQAKKITGGGWVLGESWHPPFGWFQVYVDETD
;
A
#
# COMPACT_ATOMS: atom_id res chain seq x y z
N MET A 1 -13.33 11.89 -1.64
CA MET A 1 -13.07 10.59 -1.01
C MET A 1 -12.24 10.80 0.25
N ASN A 2 -12.45 9.99 1.26
CA ASN A 2 -11.61 9.95 2.47
C ASN A 2 -10.64 8.77 2.35
N LEU A 3 -9.35 9.05 2.27
CA LEU A 3 -8.31 8.06 1.98
C LEU A 3 -7.43 7.82 3.21
N LEU A 4 -7.09 6.57 3.48
CA LEU A 4 -6.04 6.19 4.41
C LEU A 4 -4.77 5.89 3.62
N LEU A 5 -3.73 6.70 3.80
CA LEU A 5 -2.41 6.53 3.18
C LEU A 5 -1.44 5.95 4.20
N ILE A 6 -1.13 4.66 4.03
CA ILE A 6 -0.09 3.97 4.81
C ILE A 6 1.25 4.18 4.13
N THR A 7 2.24 4.67 4.87
CA THR A 7 3.58 4.97 4.38
C THR A 7 4.68 4.36 5.26
N GLY A 8 5.91 4.54 4.87
CA GLY A 8 7.08 4.15 5.66
C GLY A 8 7.67 2.78 5.32
N GLY A 9 8.84 2.49 5.88
CA GLY A 9 9.63 1.30 5.61
C GLY A 9 10.98 1.61 4.96
N GLN A 10 11.57 0.64 4.25
CA GLN A 10 12.92 0.75 3.69
C GLN A 10 12.99 1.38 2.28
N HIS A 11 12.30 2.49 2.07
CA HIS A 11 12.36 3.26 0.83
C HIS A 11 12.34 4.75 1.17
N PRO A 12 12.76 5.66 0.28
CA PRO A 12 12.74 7.11 0.53
C PRO A 12 11.30 7.65 0.51
N TYR A 13 10.46 7.17 1.42
CA TYR A 13 9.06 7.57 1.54
C TYR A 13 8.92 9.03 1.98
N GLU A 14 9.92 9.60 2.64
CA GLU A 14 10.03 11.01 2.96
C GLU A 14 10.03 11.91 1.72
N GLU A 15 10.44 11.38 0.56
CA GLU A 15 10.39 12.08 -0.71
C GLU A 15 9.05 11.86 -1.44
N SER A 16 8.59 10.61 -1.54
CA SER A 16 7.40 10.26 -2.33
C SER A 16 6.08 10.58 -1.62
N THR A 17 6.01 10.42 -0.30
CA THR A 17 4.77 10.59 0.46
C THR A 17 4.22 12.02 0.40
N PRO A 18 5.02 13.10 0.58
CA PRO A 18 4.51 14.46 0.46
C PRO A 18 3.96 14.79 -0.93
N VAL A 19 4.60 14.27 -1.97
CA VAL A 19 4.16 14.46 -3.37
C VAL A 19 2.82 13.78 -3.60
N LEU A 20 2.69 12.51 -3.20
CA LEU A 20 1.45 11.76 -3.32
C LEU A 20 0.32 12.40 -2.51
N GLN A 21 0.60 12.81 -1.28
CA GLN A 21 -0.39 13.47 -0.42
C GLN A 21 -0.85 14.82 -1.01
N ALA A 22 0.06 15.62 -1.56
CA ALA A 22 -0.26 16.89 -2.20
C ALA A 22 -1.15 16.66 -3.44
N PHE A 23 -0.77 15.73 -4.31
CA PHE A 23 -1.53 15.37 -5.49
C PHE A 23 -2.97 14.94 -5.15
N VAL A 24 -3.12 14.04 -4.19
CA VAL A 24 -4.44 13.51 -3.80
C VAL A 24 -5.33 14.60 -3.20
N ARG A 25 -4.74 15.54 -2.44
CA ARG A 25 -5.47 16.70 -1.89
C ARG A 25 -5.86 17.72 -2.96
N GLU A 26 -4.99 17.95 -3.94
CA GLU A 26 -5.25 18.88 -5.06
C GLU A 26 -6.47 18.45 -5.88
N VAL A 27 -6.67 17.14 -6.06
CA VAL A 27 -7.87 16.61 -6.73
C VAL A 27 -9.09 16.49 -5.82
N GLY A 28 -9.04 17.06 -4.62
CA GLY A 28 -10.20 17.24 -3.74
C GLY A 28 -10.47 16.09 -2.77
N HIS A 29 -9.48 15.24 -2.46
CA HIS A 29 -9.64 14.16 -1.50
C HIS A 29 -9.08 14.53 -0.12
N THR A 30 -9.67 13.94 0.93
CA THR A 30 -9.13 14.00 2.29
C THR A 30 -8.16 12.83 2.50
N VAL A 31 -7.02 13.09 3.15
CA VAL A 31 -5.99 12.07 3.39
C VAL A 31 -5.62 12.01 4.86
N THR A 32 -5.85 10.86 5.46
CA THR A 32 -5.26 10.46 6.74
C THR A 32 -3.95 9.74 6.44
N LEU A 33 -2.83 10.28 6.95
CA LEU A 33 -1.51 9.70 6.79
C LEU A 33 -1.15 8.88 8.03
N SER A 34 -0.67 7.65 7.83
CA SER A 34 -0.21 6.77 8.89
C SER A 34 1.13 6.12 8.55
N GLU A 35 2.10 6.28 9.43
CA GLU A 35 3.39 5.57 9.35
C GLU A 35 3.38 4.28 10.18
N SER A 36 2.62 4.25 11.28
CA SER A 36 2.51 3.07 12.14
C SER A 36 1.56 2.01 11.59
N ALA A 37 0.65 2.41 10.70
CA ALA A 37 -0.45 1.59 10.19
C ALA A 37 -1.43 1.12 11.30
N GLU A 38 -1.48 1.81 12.44
CA GLU A 38 -2.35 1.46 13.56
C GLU A 38 -3.82 1.46 13.17
N GLU A 39 -4.22 2.38 12.29
CA GLU A 39 -5.58 2.50 11.79
C GLU A 39 -6.09 1.23 11.10
N LEU A 40 -5.19 0.39 10.59
CA LEU A 40 -5.58 -0.89 9.98
C LEU A 40 -6.20 -1.87 10.98
N ALA A 41 -5.99 -1.66 12.29
CA ALA A 41 -6.59 -2.48 13.34
C ALA A 41 -7.91 -1.89 13.87
N ASP A 42 -8.31 -0.72 13.41
CA ASP A 42 -9.51 0.00 13.83
C ASP A 42 -10.68 -0.15 12.83
N ASP A 43 -11.72 0.66 13.00
CA ASP A 43 -12.83 0.71 12.04
C ASP A 43 -12.43 1.42 10.75
N LEU A 44 -12.23 0.63 9.70
CA LEU A 44 -11.86 1.11 8.38
C LEU A 44 -13.05 1.56 7.51
N SER A 45 -14.28 1.41 7.98
CA SER A 45 -15.49 1.76 7.22
C SER A 45 -15.61 3.26 6.92
N ILE A 46 -14.86 4.09 7.63
CA ILE A 46 -14.79 5.54 7.41
C ILE A 46 -13.95 5.95 6.21
N PHE A 47 -13.18 5.02 5.63
CA PHE A 47 -12.32 5.28 4.47
C PHE A 47 -12.94 4.72 3.19
N ASP A 48 -12.96 5.54 2.15
CA ASP A 48 -13.40 5.14 0.82
C ASP A 48 -12.34 4.27 0.10
N ALA A 49 -11.06 4.50 0.39
CA ALA A 49 -9.97 3.66 -0.09
C ALA A 49 -8.75 3.70 0.84
N ILE A 50 -7.98 2.62 0.81
CA ILE A 50 -6.67 2.50 1.46
C ILE A 50 -5.59 2.52 0.37
N VAL A 51 -4.56 3.34 0.59
CA VAL A 51 -3.39 3.45 -0.29
C VAL A 51 -2.17 2.96 0.44
N LEU A 52 -1.53 1.93 -0.09
CA LEU A 52 -0.26 1.41 0.43
C LEU A 52 0.90 2.01 -0.36
N ASN A 53 1.63 2.92 0.25
CA ASN A 53 2.93 3.45 -0.20
C ASN A 53 3.97 3.11 0.86
N THR A 54 4.25 1.83 1.06
CA THR A 54 5.00 1.31 2.20
C THR A 54 5.72 0.01 1.86
N LEU A 55 6.76 -0.31 2.62
CA LEU A 55 7.39 -1.63 2.63
C LEU A 55 7.42 -2.17 4.05
N ARG A 56 6.65 -3.21 4.33
CA ARG A 56 6.46 -3.82 5.65
C ARG A 56 7.08 -5.21 5.70
N GLN A 57 8.09 -5.40 6.56
CA GLN A 57 8.82 -6.66 6.65
C GLN A 57 9.33 -6.90 8.08
N GLN A 58 9.38 -8.17 8.50
CA GLN A 58 9.95 -8.56 9.80
C GLN A 58 11.43 -8.13 9.95
N ALA A 59 12.21 -8.27 8.88
CA ALA A 59 13.62 -7.91 8.86
C ALA A 59 13.88 -6.45 9.25
N THR A 60 12.89 -5.58 9.12
CA THR A 60 12.96 -4.15 9.43
C THR A 60 12.14 -3.75 10.64
N ASN A 61 11.60 -4.73 11.34
CA ASN A 61 10.77 -4.55 12.54
C ASN A 61 9.59 -3.59 12.33
N ASN A 62 9.05 -3.56 11.11
CA ASN A 62 7.90 -2.74 10.75
C ASN A 62 6.78 -3.54 10.07
N ASP A 63 6.79 -4.86 10.21
CA ASP A 63 5.76 -5.73 9.66
C ASP A 63 4.40 -5.44 10.29
N LEU A 64 3.33 -5.73 9.54
CA LEU A 64 1.99 -5.57 10.06
C LEU A 64 1.74 -6.61 11.17
N THR A 65 1.16 -6.14 12.25
CA THR A 65 0.66 -7.01 13.32
C THR A 65 -0.48 -7.88 12.81
N ARG A 66 -0.82 -8.91 13.57
CA ARG A 66 -1.96 -9.76 13.23
C ARG A 66 -3.27 -8.97 13.11
N ALA A 67 -3.54 -8.07 14.04
CA ALA A 67 -4.76 -7.25 14.02
C ALA A 67 -4.84 -6.34 12.78
N GLN A 68 -3.71 -5.73 12.38
CA GLN A 68 -3.63 -4.90 11.18
C GLN A 68 -3.87 -5.73 9.89
N ARG A 69 -3.33 -6.96 9.84
CA ARG A 69 -3.56 -7.88 8.70
C ARG A 69 -5.03 -8.30 8.62
N GLU A 70 -5.62 -8.69 9.74
CA GLU A 70 -7.04 -9.08 9.84
C GLU A 70 -7.96 -7.91 9.44
N GLY A 71 -7.65 -6.69 9.88
CA GLY A 71 -8.40 -5.50 9.52
C GLY A 71 -8.34 -5.18 8.02
N LEU A 72 -7.12 -5.18 7.42
CA LEU A 72 -6.95 -4.96 5.99
C LEU A 72 -7.64 -6.05 5.15
N GLU A 73 -7.51 -7.32 5.54
CA GLU A 73 -8.18 -8.43 4.86
C GLU A 73 -9.70 -8.30 4.95
N GLY A 74 -10.22 -7.96 6.12
CA GLY A 74 -11.65 -7.72 6.33
C GLY A 74 -12.17 -6.55 5.49
N TYR A 75 -11.44 -5.44 5.45
CA TYR A 75 -11.80 -4.27 4.66
C TYR A 75 -11.93 -4.62 3.17
N VAL A 76 -10.93 -5.26 2.58
CA VAL A 76 -10.96 -5.63 1.16
C VAL A 76 -12.02 -6.70 0.88
N SER A 77 -12.16 -7.69 1.75
CA SER A 77 -13.18 -8.76 1.62
C SER A 77 -14.61 -8.23 1.66
N ASN A 78 -14.84 -7.11 2.34
CA ASN A 78 -16.12 -6.42 2.40
C ASN A 78 -16.31 -5.39 1.26
N GLY A 79 -15.46 -5.40 0.25
CA GLY A 79 -15.55 -4.54 -0.94
C GLY A 79 -14.84 -3.20 -0.81
N GLY A 80 -14.00 -3.00 0.20
CA GLY A 80 -13.16 -1.82 0.35
C GLY A 80 -12.11 -1.73 -0.77
N SER A 81 -11.85 -0.51 -1.24
CA SER A 81 -10.90 -0.25 -2.32
C SER A 81 -9.47 -0.19 -1.81
N LEU A 82 -8.55 -0.87 -2.50
CA LEU A 82 -7.13 -0.89 -2.16
C LEU A 82 -6.27 -0.50 -3.36
N LEU A 83 -5.35 0.43 -3.17
CA LEU A 83 -4.30 0.78 -4.12
C LEU A 83 -2.92 0.42 -3.52
N SER A 84 -2.18 -0.46 -4.17
CA SER A 84 -0.81 -0.80 -3.80
C SER A 84 0.17 -0.14 -4.77
N ILE A 85 1.05 0.71 -4.25
CA ILE A 85 2.00 1.48 -5.05
C ILE A 85 3.39 0.85 -4.95
N HIS A 86 4.00 0.63 -6.12
CA HIS A 86 5.39 0.24 -6.30
C HIS A 86 5.76 -0.98 -5.45
N ILE A 87 6.74 -0.83 -4.55
CA ILE A 87 7.29 -1.90 -3.71
C ILE A 87 6.32 -2.41 -2.62
N SER A 88 5.18 -1.75 -2.43
CA SER A 88 4.19 -2.18 -1.43
C SER A 88 3.74 -3.62 -1.65
N ALA A 89 3.76 -4.11 -2.88
CA ALA A 89 3.47 -5.51 -3.21
C ALA A 89 4.52 -6.52 -2.69
N ALA A 90 5.65 -6.05 -2.16
CA ALA A 90 6.66 -6.87 -1.48
C ALA A 90 6.50 -6.87 0.05
N SER A 91 5.49 -6.19 0.57
CA SER A 91 5.21 -6.15 2.02
C SER A 91 4.70 -7.49 2.53
N CYS A 92 5.00 -7.76 3.80
CA CYS A 92 4.50 -8.92 4.54
C CYS A 92 4.70 -10.26 3.79
N PRO A 93 5.94 -10.61 3.39
CA PRO A 93 6.20 -11.78 2.53
C PRO A 93 5.73 -13.12 3.15
N ASP A 94 5.67 -13.18 4.48
CA ASP A 94 5.21 -14.37 5.22
C ASP A 94 3.68 -14.43 5.39
N TRP A 95 2.96 -13.41 4.93
CA TRP A 95 1.50 -13.37 4.98
C TRP A 95 0.89 -13.86 3.67
N SER A 96 0.43 -15.10 3.65
CA SER A 96 -0.06 -15.77 2.43
C SER A 96 -1.24 -15.06 1.74
N GLN A 97 -2.02 -14.28 2.47
CA GLN A 97 -3.14 -13.51 1.92
C GLN A 97 -2.70 -12.20 1.24
N ALA A 98 -1.50 -11.67 1.56
CA ALA A 98 -1.03 -10.40 1.02
C ALA A 98 -1.15 -10.34 -0.52
N LYS A 99 -0.65 -11.36 -1.22
CA LYS A 99 -0.71 -11.43 -2.69
C LYS A 99 -2.13 -11.49 -3.26
N LYS A 100 -3.07 -12.09 -2.52
CA LYS A 100 -4.48 -12.16 -2.95
C LYS A 100 -5.15 -10.79 -2.81
N ILE A 101 -4.85 -10.09 -1.71
CA ILE A 101 -5.40 -8.77 -1.41
C ILE A 101 -4.88 -7.73 -2.40
N THR A 102 -3.58 -7.75 -2.72
CA THR A 102 -2.93 -6.80 -3.63
C THR A 102 -3.03 -7.19 -5.11
N GLY A 103 -3.60 -8.35 -5.43
CA GLY A 103 -3.71 -8.85 -6.79
C GLY A 103 -2.40 -9.41 -7.38
N GLY A 104 -1.33 -9.44 -6.60
CA GLY A 104 -0.01 -9.93 -6.99
C GLY A 104 1.02 -9.63 -5.91
N GLY A 105 2.29 -9.96 -6.15
CA GLY A 105 3.33 -9.68 -5.18
C GLY A 105 4.73 -9.98 -5.68
N TRP A 106 5.70 -9.39 -5.03
CA TRP A 106 7.11 -9.68 -5.26
C TRP A 106 7.49 -11.02 -4.64
N VAL A 107 8.16 -11.86 -5.41
CA VAL A 107 8.66 -13.16 -4.96
C VAL A 107 10.18 -13.13 -4.96
N LEU A 108 10.80 -13.23 -3.79
CA LEU A 108 12.25 -13.25 -3.66
C LEU A 108 12.85 -14.43 -4.45
N GLY A 109 13.86 -14.12 -5.27
CA GLY A 109 14.53 -15.10 -6.14
C GLY A 109 13.83 -15.37 -7.47
N GLU A 110 12.60 -14.90 -7.67
CA GLU A 110 11.84 -15.05 -8.92
C GLU A 110 11.56 -13.69 -9.58
N SER A 111 11.08 -12.74 -8.79
CA SER A 111 10.78 -11.40 -9.28
C SER A 111 12.06 -10.59 -9.43
N TRP A 112 12.12 -9.79 -10.48
CA TRP A 112 13.23 -8.88 -10.75
C TRP A 112 12.74 -7.60 -11.40
N HIS A 113 13.56 -6.57 -11.41
CA HIS A 113 13.34 -5.32 -12.14
C HIS A 113 14.61 -4.93 -12.91
N PRO A 114 14.50 -4.22 -14.04
CA PRO A 114 15.66 -3.69 -14.73
C PRO A 114 16.39 -2.65 -13.88
N PRO A 115 17.62 -2.27 -14.24
CA PRO A 115 18.28 -1.12 -13.63
C PRO A 115 17.40 0.13 -13.68
N PHE A 116 17.60 1.05 -12.74
CA PHE A 116 16.95 2.35 -12.73
C PHE A 116 17.09 3.06 -14.06
N GLY A 117 15.98 3.58 -14.61
CA GLY A 117 15.97 4.26 -15.89
C GLY A 117 14.57 4.67 -16.34
N TRP A 118 14.52 5.30 -17.51
CA TRP A 118 13.27 5.65 -18.16
C TRP A 118 12.62 4.40 -18.78
N PHE A 119 11.31 4.31 -18.70
CA PHE A 119 10.52 3.26 -19.35
C PHE A 119 9.21 3.84 -19.88
N GLN A 120 8.62 3.16 -20.84
CA GLN A 120 7.36 3.55 -21.45
C GLN A 120 6.23 2.70 -20.85
N VAL A 121 5.14 3.35 -20.49
CA VAL A 121 3.91 2.71 -20.03
C VAL A 121 2.84 2.85 -21.11
N TYR A 122 2.20 1.75 -21.42
CA TYR A 122 1.00 1.73 -22.27
C TYR A 122 -0.21 1.51 -21.38
N VAL A 123 -1.21 2.38 -21.54
CA VAL A 123 -2.51 2.22 -20.90
C VAL A 123 -3.44 1.64 -21.94
N ASP A 124 -3.86 0.40 -21.77
CA ASP A 124 -4.64 -0.33 -22.77
C ASP A 124 -6.09 0.10 -22.76
N GLU A 125 -6.80 -0.09 -21.68
CA GLU A 125 -8.20 0.32 -21.53
C GLU A 125 -8.46 0.80 -20.11
N THR A 126 -9.34 1.78 -20.02
CA THR A 126 -9.92 2.23 -18.76
C THR A 126 -11.43 1.98 -18.85
N ASP A 127 -11.90 0.97 -18.14
CA ASP A 127 -13.32 0.77 -17.94
C ASP A 127 -13.94 1.85 -17.06
#